data_6b4010e3f9c97de5eb7d22fae3d73bbd
#
_entry.id   6b4010e3f9c97de5eb7d22fae3d73bbd
#
_cell.length_a   1.000
_cell.length_b   1.000
_cell.length_c   1.000
_cell.angle_alpha   90.00
_cell.angle_beta   90.00
_cell.angle_gamma   90.00
#
_symmetry.space_group_name_H-M   'P 1'
#
loop_
_entity.id
_entity.type
_entity.pdbx_description
1 polymer ?
#
loop_
_entity_poly.entity_id
_entity_poly.type
_entity_poly.pdbx_seq_one_letter_code
_entity_poly.pdbx_strand_id
1 'polypeptide(L)'
;MPRRPKKPLPKVSRNYREIIADELLAFWASLVSNWIFILPSILVIVALVHLVRPMPPATVRIATGQPNSTSEVIGQQFREAFAKHHVKLELIPSSGAQDNIKLIESGQVDAAFSQGGVDLGEHGGVLRSLGSIAYQPLWLFYRGPEVKQQDLNHFLKDRTVSLNIPGSGSRVLAEQILQAHEINIDTPRFVTMNASDSLKALHKGEIDAMFVVAGMESRNVLDLLESPGIHVFDFNMADAYARRFKYLDAIVLPRGALDLSPVSPSTNINLLATTVDILATDQLHPAIQLLFLDAARNFDEKRTTFFSMDGKFPTYMDTRIPESEVARRFFKEGTPFLWGYAPYWIASLFDEIW
;
A
#
# COMPACT_ATOMS: atom_id res chain seq x y z
N MET A 1 73.08 59.26 -19.40
CA MET A 1 72.92 57.77 -19.15
C MET A 1 71.60 57.36 -19.67
N PRO A 2 71.46 56.52 -20.70
CA PRO A 2 70.16 56.09 -21.25
C PRO A 2 69.68 54.88 -20.47
N ARG A 3 68.39 54.88 -20.03
CA ARG A 3 67.71 53.76 -19.34
C ARG A 3 67.47 52.63 -20.32
N ARG A 4 67.98 51.46 -19.99
CA ARG A 4 67.67 50.17 -20.72
C ARG A 4 66.21 49.85 -20.66
N PRO A 5 65.54 49.45 -21.76
CA PRO A 5 64.16 49.01 -21.72
C PRO A 5 64.02 47.66 -21.00
N LYS A 6 63.04 47.54 -20.07
CA LYS A 6 62.72 46.30 -19.40
C LYS A 6 62.05 45.33 -20.43
N LYS A 7 62.65 44.15 -20.60
CA LYS A 7 62.04 43.09 -21.39
C LYS A 7 60.70 42.68 -20.78
N PRO A 8 59.64 42.55 -21.58
CA PRO A 8 58.39 42.03 -21.04
C PRO A 8 58.54 40.55 -20.65
N LEU A 9 57.96 40.17 -19.50
CA LEU A 9 57.92 38.81 -19.03
C LEU A 9 57.03 37.99 -20.00
N PRO A 10 57.39 36.76 -20.33
CA PRO A 10 56.57 35.90 -21.20
C PRO A 10 55.23 35.59 -20.52
N LYS A 11 54.11 35.90 -21.19
CA LYS A 11 52.76 35.42 -20.81
C LYS A 11 52.72 33.91 -21.11
N VAL A 12 52.88 33.07 -20.12
CA VAL A 12 52.63 31.65 -20.22
C VAL A 12 51.12 31.46 -20.27
N SER A 13 50.58 31.28 -21.45
CA SER A 13 49.18 30.80 -21.61
C SER A 13 49.16 29.31 -21.27
N ARG A 14 48.89 28.99 -20.01
CA ARG A 14 48.64 27.59 -19.64
C ARG A 14 47.33 27.14 -20.24
N ASN A 15 47.35 25.99 -20.96
CA ASN A 15 46.15 25.35 -21.50
C ASN A 15 45.26 24.88 -20.31
N TYR A 16 43.96 25.07 -20.42
CA TYR A 16 42.96 24.60 -19.42
C TYR A 16 43.17 23.14 -19.01
N ARG A 17 43.61 22.30 -19.93
CA ARG A 17 43.95 20.87 -19.65
C ARG A 17 45.14 20.68 -18.74
N GLU A 18 46.16 21.54 -18.83
CA GLU A 18 47.35 21.51 -17.97
C GLU A 18 47.00 21.96 -16.55
N ILE A 19 46.15 22.99 -16.42
CA ILE A 19 45.67 23.47 -15.11
C ILE A 19 44.86 22.38 -14.39
N ILE A 20 43.94 21.72 -15.09
CA ILE A 20 43.15 20.62 -14.53
C ILE A 20 44.02 19.42 -14.13
N ALA A 21 45.03 19.11 -14.96
CA ALA A 21 45.95 18.03 -14.68
C ALA A 21 46.83 18.30 -13.44
N ASP A 22 47.33 19.54 -13.31
CA ASP A 22 48.12 19.95 -12.14
C ASP A 22 47.28 19.98 -10.86
N GLU A 23 46.01 20.44 -10.92
CA GLU A 23 45.11 20.42 -9.77
C GLU A 23 44.72 19.00 -9.36
N LEU A 24 44.48 18.11 -10.33
CA LEU A 24 44.25 16.67 -10.05
C LEU A 24 45.47 16.01 -9.42
N LEU A 25 46.68 16.29 -9.92
CA LEU A 25 47.92 15.78 -9.34
C LEU A 25 48.16 16.31 -7.93
N ALA A 26 47.90 17.59 -7.69
CA ALA A 26 47.99 18.22 -6.35
C ALA A 26 46.97 17.61 -5.39
N PHE A 27 45.73 17.35 -5.85
CA PHE A 27 44.70 16.67 -5.08
C PHE A 27 45.12 15.23 -4.74
N TRP A 28 45.62 14.46 -5.69
CA TRP A 28 46.16 13.12 -5.44
C TRP A 28 47.36 13.12 -4.49
N ALA A 29 48.27 14.05 -4.66
CA ALA A 29 49.42 14.19 -3.77
C ALA A 29 48.98 14.53 -2.34
N SER A 30 47.97 15.39 -2.19
CA SER A 30 47.36 15.71 -0.88
C SER A 30 46.67 14.51 -0.25
N LEU A 31 45.90 13.73 -1.05
CA LEU A 31 45.30 12.47 -0.59
C LEU A 31 46.34 11.47 -0.12
N VAL A 32 47.40 11.25 -0.91
CA VAL A 32 48.48 10.34 -0.55
C VAL A 32 49.28 10.82 0.62
N SER A 33 49.52 12.13 0.75
CA SER A 33 50.24 12.70 1.90
C SER A 33 49.45 12.62 3.21
N ASN A 34 48.14 12.69 3.14
CA ASN A 34 47.25 12.69 4.31
C ASN A 34 46.51 11.35 4.54
N TRP A 35 46.93 10.28 3.87
CA TRP A 35 46.24 8.96 3.95
C TRP A 35 46.14 8.42 5.39
N ILE A 36 47.10 8.76 6.27
CA ILE A 36 47.13 8.41 7.69
C ILE A 36 45.92 8.98 8.45
N PHE A 37 45.37 10.11 8.00
CA PHE A 37 44.18 10.71 8.60
C PHE A 37 42.90 10.32 7.84
N ILE A 38 42.99 10.24 6.51
CA ILE A 38 41.83 9.95 5.63
C ILE A 38 41.31 8.53 5.85
N LEU A 39 42.23 7.55 5.88
CA LEU A 39 41.87 6.13 6.05
C LEU A 39 41.19 5.84 7.39
N PRO A 40 41.71 6.27 8.55
CA PRO A 40 41.02 6.14 9.82
C PRO A 40 39.69 6.90 9.88
N SER A 41 39.62 8.09 9.28
CA SER A 41 38.36 8.86 9.24
C SER A 41 37.29 8.13 8.43
N ILE A 42 37.64 7.58 7.27
CA ILE A 42 36.71 6.75 6.48
C ILE A 42 36.32 5.51 7.29
N LEU A 43 37.27 4.86 7.97
CA LEU A 43 36.98 3.66 8.75
C LEU A 43 36.09 3.95 9.97
N VAL A 44 36.27 5.11 10.61
CA VAL A 44 35.40 5.59 11.68
C VAL A 44 34.00 5.92 11.14
N ILE A 45 33.90 6.59 9.98
CA ILE A 45 32.61 6.89 9.34
C ILE A 45 31.87 5.60 8.97
N VAL A 46 32.56 4.64 8.34
CA VAL A 46 32.00 3.33 8.00
C VAL A 46 31.58 2.56 9.26
N ALA A 47 32.40 2.59 10.31
CA ALA A 47 32.06 1.96 11.58
C ALA A 47 30.86 2.65 12.26
N LEU A 48 30.79 3.97 12.24
CA LEU A 48 29.64 4.73 12.74
C LEU A 48 28.37 4.42 11.96
N VAL A 49 28.42 4.40 10.63
CA VAL A 49 27.29 4.02 9.78
C VAL A 49 26.83 2.59 10.06
N HIS A 50 27.78 1.66 10.25
CA HIS A 50 27.46 0.25 10.57
C HIS A 50 26.92 0.06 11.98
N LEU A 51 27.40 0.86 12.96
CA LEU A 51 27.00 0.75 14.37
C LEU A 51 25.66 1.46 14.64
N VAL A 52 25.40 2.56 13.95
CA VAL A 52 24.21 3.40 14.17
C VAL A 52 23.01 2.93 13.34
N ARG A 53 23.26 2.36 12.15
CA ARG A 53 22.19 1.86 11.26
C ARG A 53 22.66 0.66 10.46
N PRO A 54 22.12 -0.53 10.73
CA PRO A 54 22.34 -1.68 9.87
C PRO A 54 21.87 -1.35 8.44
N MET A 55 22.56 -1.88 7.45
CA MET A 55 22.11 -1.76 6.06
C MET A 55 20.71 -2.35 5.93
N PRO A 56 19.84 -1.79 5.05
CA PRO A 56 18.52 -2.32 4.85
C PRO A 56 18.58 -3.80 4.43
N PRO A 57 17.61 -4.63 4.85
CA PRO A 57 17.58 -6.03 4.52
C PRO A 57 17.42 -6.24 3.00
N ALA A 58 18.11 -7.26 2.47
CA ALA A 58 17.97 -7.64 1.06
C ALA A 58 16.63 -8.37 0.76
N THR A 59 15.96 -8.87 1.80
CA THR A 59 14.67 -9.57 1.70
C THR A 59 13.72 -8.99 2.72
N VAL A 60 12.49 -8.72 2.30
CA VAL A 60 11.39 -8.19 3.11
C VAL A 60 10.17 -9.07 2.88
N ARG A 61 9.45 -9.42 3.93
CA ARG A 61 8.23 -10.24 3.88
C ARG A 61 7.02 -9.37 4.13
N ILE A 62 6.00 -9.48 3.27
CA ILE A 62 4.73 -8.80 3.46
C ILE A 62 3.57 -9.80 3.43
N ALA A 63 2.68 -9.71 4.42
CA ALA A 63 1.44 -10.48 4.43
C ALA A 63 0.41 -9.86 3.50
N THR A 64 -0.19 -10.67 2.61
CA THR A 64 -1.09 -10.18 1.55
C THR A 64 -2.54 -10.53 1.79
N GLY A 65 -2.87 -11.77 2.11
CA GLY A 65 -4.24 -12.26 2.26
C GLY A 65 -4.53 -13.45 1.33
N GLN A 66 -5.82 -13.64 1.03
CA GLN A 66 -6.25 -14.75 0.20
C GLN A 66 -5.78 -14.59 -1.27
N PRO A 67 -5.60 -15.72 -1.99
CA PRO A 67 -5.33 -15.68 -3.42
C PRO A 67 -6.40 -14.91 -4.21
N ASN A 68 -5.99 -14.22 -5.26
CA ASN A 68 -6.83 -13.34 -6.09
C ASN A 68 -7.46 -12.15 -5.36
N SER A 69 -6.97 -11.81 -4.16
CA SER A 69 -7.37 -10.60 -3.44
C SER A 69 -6.69 -9.36 -3.99
N THR A 70 -7.25 -8.18 -3.72
CA THR A 70 -6.64 -6.89 -4.03
C THR A 70 -5.23 -6.76 -3.45
N SER A 71 -5.03 -7.19 -2.20
CA SER A 71 -3.73 -7.11 -1.53
C SER A 71 -2.68 -7.99 -2.21
N GLU A 72 -3.06 -9.13 -2.77
CA GLU A 72 -2.14 -9.95 -3.58
C GLU A 72 -1.77 -9.24 -4.89
N VAL A 73 -2.75 -8.67 -5.59
CA VAL A 73 -2.51 -7.92 -6.84
C VAL A 73 -1.56 -6.74 -6.60
N ILE A 74 -1.81 -5.96 -5.56
CA ILE A 74 -0.94 -4.85 -5.15
C ILE A 74 0.45 -5.38 -4.76
N GLY A 75 0.52 -6.45 -3.98
CA GLY A 75 1.76 -7.09 -3.57
C GLY A 75 2.64 -7.52 -4.75
N GLN A 76 2.04 -8.04 -5.82
CA GLN A 76 2.76 -8.40 -7.05
C GLN A 76 3.41 -7.16 -7.70
N GLN A 77 2.69 -6.05 -7.78
CA GLN A 77 3.24 -4.80 -8.32
C GLN A 77 4.34 -4.21 -7.42
N PHE A 78 4.17 -4.29 -6.11
CA PHE A 78 5.20 -3.88 -5.15
C PHE A 78 6.45 -4.74 -5.28
N ARG A 79 6.31 -6.06 -5.50
CA ARG A 79 7.43 -6.95 -5.74
C ARG A 79 8.25 -6.52 -6.95
N GLU A 80 7.60 -6.09 -8.03
CA GLU A 80 8.28 -5.55 -9.21
C GLU A 80 9.00 -4.23 -8.91
N ALA A 81 8.38 -3.35 -8.12
CA ALA A 81 8.98 -2.08 -7.70
C ALA A 81 10.23 -2.31 -6.83
N PHE A 82 10.14 -3.20 -5.84
CA PHE A 82 11.25 -3.55 -4.95
C PHE A 82 12.43 -4.20 -5.70
N ALA A 83 12.13 -5.05 -6.70
CA ALA A 83 13.15 -5.70 -7.51
C ALA A 83 14.04 -4.70 -8.27
N LYS A 84 13.53 -3.54 -8.66
CA LYS A 84 14.31 -2.46 -9.29
C LYS A 84 15.39 -1.88 -8.36
N HIS A 85 15.18 -2.01 -7.05
CA HIS A 85 16.11 -1.58 -6.01
C HIS A 85 16.93 -2.73 -5.42
N HIS A 86 16.93 -3.91 -6.07
CA HIS A 86 17.62 -5.12 -5.63
C HIS A 86 17.16 -5.63 -4.25
N VAL A 87 15.91 -5.35 -3.86
CA VAL A 87 15.28 -5.89 -2.66
C VAL A 87 14.27 -6.96 -3.08
N LYS A 88 14.36 -8.14 -2.47
CA LYS A 88 13.41 -9.23 -2.68
C LYS A 88 12.20 -9.01 -1.78
N LEU A 89 11.01 -8.77 -2.34
CA LEU A 89 9.77 -8.75 -1.59
C LEU A 89 9.10 -10.11 -1.66
N GLU A 90 8.98 -10.79 -0.53
CA GLU A 90 8.29 -12.08 -0.40
C GLU A 90 6.84 -11.85 0.03
N LEU A 91 5.92 -12.34 -0.78
CA LEU A 91 4.48 -12.26 -0.52
C LEU A 91 4.06 -13.47 0.30
N ILE A 92 3.56 -13.25 1.49
CA ILE A 92 3.12 -14.31 2.41
C ILE A 92 1.59 -14.36 2.39
N PRO A 93 0.99 -15.44 1.85
CA PRO A 93 -0.45 -15.61 1.85
C PRO A 93 -0.99 -15.79 3.28
N SER A 94 -2.22 -15.32 3.50
CA SER A 94 -2.92 -15.45 4.78
C SER A 94 -4.44 -15.58 4.57
N SER A 95 -5.19 -15.68 5.66
CA SER A 95 -6.66 -15.63 5.61
C SER A 95 -7.20 -14.24 5.28
N GLY A 96 -6.41 -13.17 5.46
CA GLY A 96 -6.78 -11.79 5.18
C GLY A 96 -6.32 -10.80 6.25
N ALA A 97 -6.90 -9.60 6.24
CA ALA A 97 -6.41 -8.45 7.00
C ALA A 97 -6.30 -8.69 8.52
N GLN A 98 -7.26 -9.41 9.14
CA GLN A 98 -7.21 -9.72 10.57
C GLN A 98 -6.09 -10.75 10.90
N ASP A 99 -5.84 -11.70 10.02
CA ASP A 99 -4.76 -12.67 10.17
C ASP A 99 -3.38 -11.99 9.94
N ASN A 100 -3.33 -11.04 9.02
CA ASN A 100 -2.14 -10.23 8.74
C ASN A 100 -1.64 -9.46 9.98
N ILE A 101 -2.56 -8.95 10.82
CA ILE A 101 -2.21 -8.31 12.10
C ILE A 101 -1.45 -9.30 13.00
N LYS A 102 -1.92 -10.53 13.11
CA LYS A 102 -1.25 -11.55 13.92
C LYS A 102 0.13 -11.92 13.38
N LEU A 103 0.27 -12.00 12.06
CA LEU A 103 1.55 -12.33 11.42
C LEU A 103 2.61 -11.24 11.66
N ILE A 104 2.23 -9.96 11.60
CA ILE A 104 3.17 -8.86 11.86
C ILE A 104 3.51 -8.76 13.35
N GLU A 105 2.54 -8.94 14.24
CA GLU A 105 2.76 -8.94 15.70
C GLU A 105 3.69 -10.06 16.15
N SER A 106 3.58 -11.23 15.54
CA SER A 106 4.45 -12.39 15.84
C SER A 106 5.82 -12.31 15.15
N GLY A 107 6.10 -11.27 14.35
CA GLY A 107 7.37 -11.11 13.62
C GLY A 107 7.57 -12.10 12.47
N GLN A 108 6.52 -12.80 12.04
CA GLN A 108 6.59 -13.70 10.90
C GLN A 108 6.71 -12.94 9.58
N VAL A 109 6.23 -11.70 9.53
CA VAL A 109 6.37 -10.77 8.41
C VAL A 109 6.90 -9.42 8.89
N ASP A 110 7.48 -8.66 7.98
CA ASP A 110 8.10 -7.37 8.25
C ASP A 110 7.12 -6.21 7.99
N ALA A 111 6.13 -6.45 7.12
CA ALA A 111 5.02 -5.56 6.79
C ALA A 111 3.75 -6.37 6.53
N ALA A 112 2.61 -5.70 6.51
CA ALA A 112 1.34 -6.36 6.25
C ALA A 112 0.36 -5.40 5.56
N PHE A 113 -0.43 -5.93 4.61
CA PHE A 113 -1.64 -5.23 4.18
C PHE A 113 -2.73 -5.39 5.22
N SER A 114 -3.41 -4.31 5.52
CA SER A 114 -4.55 -4.27 6.43
C SER A 114 -5.70 -3.51 5.80
N GLN A 115 -6.78 -3.37 6.54
CA GLN A 115 -7.93 -2.54 6.16
C GLN A 115 -8.56 -1.88 7.37
N GLY A 116 -9.34 -0.83 7.15
CA GLY A 116 -10.13 -0.22 8.20
C GLY A 116 -11.13 -1.21 8.81
N GLY A 117 -11.40 -1.08 10.10
CA GLY A 117 -12.39 -1.90 10.82
C GLY A 117 -11.87 -3.20 11.42
N VAL A 118 -10.66 -3.66 11.10
CA VAL A 118 -10.06 -4.83 11.76
C VAL A 118 -9.69 -4.53 13.21
N ASP A 119 -9.71 -5.57 14.04
CA ASP A 119 -9.24 -5.50 15.42
C ASP A 119 -7.71 -5.47 15.43
N LEU A 120 -7.15 -4.50 16.11
CA LEU A 120 -5.69 -4.30 16.22
C LEU A 120 -5.07 -5.08 17.38
N GLY A 121 -5.86 -5.83 18.16
CA GLY A 121 -5.37 -6.62 19.28
C GLY A 121 -4.76 -5.77 20.41
N GLU A 122 -4.12 -6.43 21.36
CA GLU A 122 -3.47 -5.77 22.52
C GLU A 122 -2.14 -5.07 22.10
N HIS A 123 -1.52 -5.48 21.02
CA HIS A 123 -0.23 -4.98 20.54
C HIS A 123 -0.33 -3.90 19.45
N GLY A 124 -1.52 -3.36 19.22
CA GLY A 124 -1.73 -2.29 18.22
C GLY A 124 -0.82 -1.07 18.41
N GLY A 125 -0.32 -0.83 19.62
CA GLY A 125 0.62 0.24 19.93
C GLY A 125 2.03 0.09 19.30
N VAL A 126 2.39 -1.13 18.85
CA VAL A 126 3.68 -1.41 18.18
C VAL A 126 3.57 -1.19 16.67
N LEU A 127 2.36 -1.20 16.13
CA LEU A 127 2.10 -1.02 14.72
C LEU A 127 2.23 0.44 14.30
N ARG A 128 2.72 0.65 13.09
CA ARG A 128 2.81 1.95 12.42
C ARG A 128 2.17 1.86 11.05
N SER A 129 1.39 2.88 10.73
CA SER A 129 0.82 3.03 9.40
C SER A 129 1.85 3.66 8.45
N LEU A 130 2.05 3.03 7.30
CA LEU A 130 2.73 3.63 6.16
C LEU A 130 1.73 4.31 5.21
N GLY A 131 0.45 4.32 5.57
CA GLY A 131 -0.63 4.98 4.85
C GLY A 131 -1.58 4.03 4.16
N SER A 132 -2.70 4.62 3.75
CA SER A 132 -3.74 4.01 2.93
C SER A 132 -3.36 4.19 1.46
N ILE A 133 -3.56 3.16 0.64
CA ILE A 133 -3.05 3.10 -0.74
C ILE A 133 -4.13 2.92 -1.80
N ALA A 134 -5.32 2.47 -1.41
CA ALA A 134 -6.46 2.32 -2.31
C ALA A 134 -7.76 2.15 -1.52
N TYR A 135 -8.89 2.39 -2.18
CA TYR A 135 -10.19 1.97 -1.67
C TYR A 135 -10.48 0.51 -1.97
N GLN A 136 -11.10 -0.15 -0.99
CA GLN A 136 -11.71 -1.48 -1.14
C GLN A 136 -13.19 -1.43 -0.81
N PRO A 137 -14.06 -1.50 -1.82
CA PRO A 137 -15.50 -1.60 -1.58
C PRO A 137 -15.89 -2.88 -0.85
N LEU A 138 -16.87 -2.77 0.02
CA LEU A 138 -17.66 -3.89 0.53
C LEU A 138 -18.77 -4.17 -0.49
N TRP A 139 -18.65 -5.28 -1.17
CA TRP A 139 -19.65 -5.79 -2.09
C TRP A 139 -20.58 -6.77 -1.38
N LEU A 140 -21.86 -6.68 -1.65
CA LEU A 140 -22.82 -7.73 -1.37
C LEU A 140 -23.37 -8.19 -2.72
N PHE A 141 -22.78 -9.25 -3.27
CA PHE A 141 -23.25 -9.89 -4.49
C PHE A 141 -24.40 -10.82 -4.18
N TYR A 142 -25.37 -10.90 -5.07
CA TYR A 142 -26.51 -11.78 -4.92
C TYR A 142 -27.03 -12.29 -6.26
N ARG A 143 -27.68 -13.44 -6.23
CA ARG A 143 -28.31 -14.10 -7.36
C ARG A 143 -29.82 -13.89 -7.35
N GLY A 144 -30.41 -13.80 -8.55
CA GLY A 144 -31.86 -13.70 -8.73
C GLY A 144 -32.29 -12.41 -9.40
N PRO A 145 -33.57 -12.01 -9.28
CA PRO A 145 -34.03 -10.76 -9.86
C PRO A 145 -33.39 -9.53 -9.21
N GLU A 146 -33.20 -8.49 -10.03
CA GLU A 146 -32.65 -7.21 -9.52
C GLU A 146 -33.59 -6.62 -8.46
N VAL A 147 -33.00 -6.29 -7.31
CA VAL A 147 -33.69 -5.74 -6.15
C VAL A 147 -33.43 -4.24 -6.09
N LYS A 148 -34.49 -3.44 -6.05
CA LYS A 148 -34.41 -1.98 -5.96
C LYS A 148 -34.76 -1.52 -4.54
N GLN A 149 -33.90 -0.70 -3.94
CA GLN A 149 -34.14 0.03 -2.68
C GLN A 149 -34.71 -0.83 -1.54
N GLN A 150 -34.08 -1.94 -1.21
CA GLN A 150 -34.46 -2.73 -0.05
C GLN A 150 -33.60 -2.39 1.16
N ASP A 151 -34.24 -2.50 2.36
CA ASP A 151 -33.54 -2.57 3.63
C ASP A 151 -32.76 -3.88 3.73
N LEU A 152 -31.54 -3.84 4.31
CA LEU A 152 -30.67 -4.99 4.42
C LEU A 152 -31.29 -6.16 5.18
N ASN A 153 -32.06 -5.88 6.26
CA ASN A 153 -32.76 -6.89 7.04
C ASN A 153 -33.79 -7.66 6.20
N HIS A 154 -34.58 -6.93 5.40
CA HIS A 154 -35.56 -7.53 4.53
C HIS A 154 -34.89 -8.29 3.39
N PHE A 155 -33.82 -7.73 2.82
CA PHE A 155 -33.07 -8.36 1.73
C PHE A 155 -32.47 -9.69 2.15
N LEU A 156 -31.84 -9.77 3.34
CA LEU A 156 -31.19 -10.98 3.83
C LEU A 156 -32.14 -12.02 4.42
N LYS A 157 -33.44 -11.68 4.55
CA LYS A 157 -34.43 -12.63 5.07
C LYS A 157 -34.51 -13.86 4.16
N ASP A 158 -34.42 -15.03 4.76
CA ASP A 158 -34.54 -16.33 4.09
C ASP A 158 -33.46 -16.61 3.00
N ARG A 159 -32.36 -15.85 2.97
CA ARG A 159 -31.22 -16.07 2.07
C ARG A 159 -30.07 -16.77 2.75
N THR A 160 -29.43 -17.68 2.04
CA THR A 160 -28.15 -18.29 2.45
C THR A 160 -27.00 -17.37 1.99
N VAL A 161 -26.21 -16.89 2.96
CA VAL A 161 -25.22 -15.82 2.73
C VAL A 161 -23.83 -16.26 3.17
N SER A 162 -22.85 -16.17 2.30
CA SER A 162 -21.45 -16.36 2.69
C SER A 162 -20.86 -15.07 3.29
N LEU A 163 -20.31 -15.20 4.51
CA LEU A 163 -19.62 -14.12 5.22
C LEU A 163 -18.09 -14.16 5.01
N ASN A 164 -17.58 -15.07 4.18
CA ASN A 164 -16.16 -15.36 4.06
C ASN A 164 -15.61 -16.15 5.25
N ILE A 165 -14.29 -16.43 5.26
CA ILE A 165 -13.61 -17.22 6.31
C ILE A 165 -13.22 -16.32 7.49
N PRO A 166 -13.08 -16.90 8.70
CA PRO A 166 -12.50 -16.20 9.84
C PRO A 166 -11.11 -15.67 9.51
N GLY A 167 -10.77 -14.49 10.04
CA GLY A 167 -9.49 -13.83 9.76
C GLY A 167 -9.50 -12.95 8.49
N SER A 168 -10.51 -13.09 7.62
CA SER A 168 -10.66 -12.21 6.47
C SER A 168 -11.26 -10.86 6.84
N GLY A 169 -10.80 -9.80 6.20
CA GLY A 169 -11.39 -8.48 6.36
C GLY A 169 -12.83 -8.40 5.87
N SER A 170 -13.20 -9.18 4.83
CA SER A 170 -14.57 -9.29 4.35
C SER A 170 -15.52 -9.76 5.45
N ARG A 171 -15.13 -10.78 6.21
CA ARG A 171 -15.91 -11.29 7.33
C ARG A 171 -16.04 -10.25 8.43
N VAL A 172 -14.95 -9.63 8.81
CA VAL A 172 -14.95 -8.60 9.87
C VAL A 172 -15.95 -7.46 9.54
N LEU A 173 -15.89 -6.92 8.33
CA LEU A 173 -16.83 -5.85 7.94
C LEU A 173 -18.25 -6.34 7.79
N ALA A 174 -18.48 -7.52 7.21
CA ALA A 174 -19.82 -8.10 7.11
C ALA A 174 -20.45 -8.28 8.49
N GLU A 175 -19.73 -8.85 9.44
CA GLU A 175 -20.19 -9.05 10.83
C GLU A 175 -20.54 -7.72 11.51
N GLN A 176 -19.71 -6.69 11.36
CA GLN A 176 -19.95 -5.36 11.94
C GLN A 176 -21.21 -4.69 11.35
N ILE A 177 -21.42 -4.79 10.03
CA ILE A 177 -22.62 -4.27 9.38
C ILE A 177 -23.85 -5.06 9.83
N LEU A 178 -23.79 -6.37 9.85
CA LEU A 178 -24.90 -7.23 10.29
C LEU A 178 -25.26 -6.99 11.77
N GLN A 179 -24.26 -6.84 12.63
CA GLN A 179 -24.44 -6.51 14.04
C GLN A 179 -25.10 -5.13 14.21
N ALA A 180 -24.74 -4.14 13.39
CA ALA A 180 -25.37 -2.83 13.43
C ALA A 180 -26.86 -2.84 13.03
N HIS A 181 -27.29 -3.87 12.31
CA HIS A 181 -28.68 -4.16 11.98
C HIS A 181 -29.34 -5.17 12.91
N GLU A 182 -28.69 -5.53 14.02
CA GLU A 182 -29.19 -6.52 15.00
C GLU A 182 -29.49 -7.90 14.37
N ILE A 183 -28.77 -8.25 13.27
CA ILE A 183 -28.92 -9.53 12.60
C ILE A 183 -28.03 -10.56 13.30
N ASN A 184 -28.69 -11.63 13.80
CA ASN A 184 -27.96 -12.76 14.39
C ASN A 184 -27.30 -13.60 13.28
N ILE A 185 -25.96 -13.66 13.34
CA ILE A 185 -25.13 -14.42 12.40
C ILE A 185 -24.94 -15.90 12.80
N ASP A 186 -25.27 -16.28 14.05
CA ASP A 186 -25.18 -17.65 14.56
C ASP A 186 -26.35 -18.52 14.09
N THR A 187 -26.69 -18.40 12.81
CA THR A 187 -27.77 -19.17 12.18
C THR A 187 -27.23 -19.95 10.97
N PRO A 188 -27.79 -21.13 10.64
CA PRO A 188 -27.28 -21.95 9.54
C PRO A 188 -27.27 -21.28 8.15
N ARG A 189 -28.00 -20.18 8.01
CA ARG A 189 -28.04 -19.42 6.74
C ARG A 189 -26.78 -18.60 6.48
N PHE A 190 -25.98 -18.30 7.50
CA PHE A 190 -24.70 -17.64 7.33
C PHE A 190 -23.58 -18.67 7.28
N VAL A 191 -23.03 -18.86 6.09
CA VAL A 191 -22.03 -19.89 5.83
C VAL A 191 -20.62 -19.33 5.78
N THR A 192 -19.65 -20.18 6.07
CA THR A 192 -18.22 -19.85 6.06
C THR A 192 -17.57 -20.52 4.84
N MET A 193 -17.20 -19.70 3.86
CA MET A 193 -16.49 -20.12 2.65
C MET A 193 -15.51 -19.04 2.25
N ASN A 194 -14.34 -19.37 1.69
CA ASN A 194 -13.45 -18.37 1.11
C ASN A 194 -14.09 -17.71 -0.13
N ALA A 195 -13.52 -16.58 -0.60
CA ALA A 195 -14.11 -15.80 -1.68
C ALA A 195 -14.27 -16.60 -2.98
N SER A 196 -13.29 -17.43 -3.36
CA SER A 196 -13.34 -18.23 -4.59
C SER A 196 -14.38 -19.37 -4.53
N ASP A 197 -14.54 -19.99 -3.37
CA ASP A 197 -15.54 -21.04 -3.20
C ASP A 197 -16.96 -20.46 -3.06
N SER A 198 -17.10 -19.29 -2.40
CA SER A 198 -18.36 -18.55 -2.36
C SER A 198 -18.82 -18.12 -3.76
N LEU A 199 -17.91 -17.66 -4.62
CA LEU A 199 -18.19 -17.34 -6.01
C LEU A 199 -18.76 -18.56 -6.77
N LYS A 200 -18.10 -19.72 -6.65
CA LYS A 200 -18.58 -20.96 -7.29
C LYS A 200 -19.94 -21.40 -6.76
N ALA A 201 -20.15 -21.31 -5.43
CA ALA A 201 -21.40 -21.67 -4.79
C ALA A 201 -22.55 -20.73 -5.21
N LEU A 202 -22.27 -19.41 -5.36
CA LEU A 202 -23.24 -18.42 -5.84
C LEU A 202 -23.65 -18.72 -7.28
N HIS A 203 -22.71 -19.05 -8.17
CA HIS A 203 -23.03 -19.44 -9.55
C HIS A 203 -23.89 -20.69 -9.64
N LYS A 204 -23.61 -21.69 -8.79
CA LYS A 204 -24.39 -22.92 -8.74
C LYS A 204 -25.76 -22.75 -8.05
N GLY A 205 -25.99 -21.63 -7.34
CA GLY A 205 -27.18 -21.43 -6.53
C GLY A 205 -27.20 -22.23 -5.23
N GLU A 206 -26.04 -22.63 -4.74
CA GLU A 206 -25.85 -23.27 -3.42
C GLU A 206 -25.91 -22.22 -2.29
N ILE A 207 -25.64 -20.95 -2.60
CA ILE A 207 -25.86 -19.78 -1.76
C ILE A 207 -26.59 -18.70 -2.56
N ASP A 208 -27.28 -17.79 -1.88
CA ASP A 208 -28.06 -16.70 -2.49
C ASP A 208 -27.29 -15.38 -2.57
N ALA A 209 -26.37 -15.17 -1.64
CA ALA A 209 -25.55 -13.95 -1.59
C ALA A 209 -24.18 -14.18 -0.94
N MET A 210 -23.25 -13.25 -1.18
CA MET A 210 -21.93 -13.27 -0.54
C MET A 210 -21.43 -11.87 -0.29
N PHE A 211 -20.78 -11.68 0.85
CA PHE A 211 -19.99 -10.49 1.14
C PHE A 211 -18.54 -10.68 0.69
N VAL A 212 -17.99 -9.65 0.05
CA VAL A 212 -16.57 -9.59 -0.26
C VAL A 212 -16.07 -8.15 -0.18
N VAL A 213 -14.90 -7.95 0.42
CA VAL A 213 -14.17 -6.69 0.44
C VAL A 213 -12.99 -6.84 -0.50
N ALA A 214 -13.05 -6.15 -1.61
CA ALA A 214 -11.98 -6.14 -2.62
C ALA A 214 -12.14 -4.95 -3.56
N GLY A 215 -11.06 -4.51 -4.17
CA GLY A 215 -11.11 -3.57 -5.29
C GLY A 215 -11.74 -4.22 -6.51
N MET A 216 -12.16 -3.39 -7.44
CA MET A 216 -12.76 -3.85 -8.70
C MET A 216 -11.76 -4.63 -9.59
N GLU A 217 -10.46 -4.39 -9.41
CA GLU A 217 -9.36 -5.11 -10.07
C GLU A 217 -9.17 -6.56 -9.59
N SER A 218 -9.81 -6.94 -8.49
CA SER A 218 -9.81 -8.31 -8.00
C SER A 218 -10.53 -9.22 -8.98
N ARG A 219 -9.88 -10.34 -9.36
CA ARG A 219 -10.44 -11.27 -10.33
C ARG A 219 -11.80 -11.82 -9.90
N ASN A 220 -11.97 -12.13 -8.63
CA ASN A 220 -13.25 -12.60 -8.09
C ASN A 220 -14.37 -11.55 -8.25
N VAL A 221 -14.04 -10.26 -8.08
CA VAL A 221 -15.02 -9.17 -8.24
C VAL A 221 -15.37 -8.97 -9.71
N LEU A 222 -14.38 -8.94 -10.60
CA LEU A 222 -14.61 -8.83 -12.04
C LEU A 222 -15.48 -9.98 -12.56
N ASP A 223 -15.14 -11.22 -12.21
CA ASP A 223 -15.89 -12.40 -12.61
C ASP A 223 -17.37 -12.31 -12.16
N LEU A 224 -17.65 -11.77 -10.96
CA LEU A 224 -19.00 -11.58 -10.45
C LEU A 224 -19.75 -10.44 -11.14
N LEU A 225 -19.08 -9.31 -11.41
CA LEU A 225 -19.67 -8.14 -12.08
C LEU A 225 -20.04 -8.44 -13.54
N GLU A 226 -19.29 -9.34 -14.19
CA GLU A 226 -19.54 -9.78 -15.57
C GLU A 226 -20.51 -10.96 -15.66
N SER A 227 -20.91 -11.55 -14.54
CA SER A 227 -21.73 -12.77 -14.50
C SER A 227 -23.22 -12.48 -14.71
N PRO A 228 -23.87 -13.09 -15.72
CA PRO A 228 -25.31 -12.93 -15.91
C PRO A 228 -26.13 -13.42 -14.71
N GLY A 229 -27.11 -12.62 -14.28
CA GLY A 229 -27.99 -12.96 -13.16
C GLY A 229 -27.38 -12.81 -11.78
N ILE A 230 -26.15 -12.30 -11.68
CA ILE A 230 -25.54 -11.82 -10.45
C ILE A 230 -25.67 -10.29 -10.41
N HIS A 231 -26.05 -9.78 -9.26
CA HIS A 231 -26.28 -8.37 -9.02
C HIS A 231 -25.53 -7.88 -7.80
N VAL A 232 -25.34 -6.57 -7.70
CA VAL A 232 -24.75 -5.90 -6.55
C VAL A 232 -25.85 -5.23 -5.73
N PHE A 233 -25.85 -5.44 -4.42
CA PHE A 233 -26.77 -4.75 -3.51
C PHE A 233 -26.39 -3.26 -3.40
N ASP A 234 -27.40 -2.39 -3.54
CA ASP A 234 -27.25 -0.95 -3.39
C ASP A 234 -27.39 -0.55 -1.91
N PHE A 235 -26.30 -0.11 -1.30
CA PHE A 235 -26.28 0.41 0.07
C PHE A 235 -26.83 1.85 0.09
N ASN A 236 -28.14 2.01 -0.10
CA ASN A 236 -28.80 3.31 -0.19
C ASN A 236 -28.62 4.22 1.04
N MET A 237 -28.15 3.67 2.18
CA MET A 237 -27.77 4.41 3.39
C MET A 237 -26.25 4.55 3.56
N ALA A 238 -25.46 4.49 2.48
CA ALA A 238 -23.99 4.51 2.56
C ALA A 238 -23.45 5.68 3.38
N ASP A 239 -23.99 6.88 3.23
CA ASP A 239 -23.59 8.05 4.02
C ASP A 239 -23.84 7.89 5.52
N ALA A 240 -24.90 7.20 5.92
CA ALA A 240 -25.20 6.95 7.33
C ALA A 240 -24.20 5.96 7.93
N TYR A 241 -23.83 4.92 7.18
CA TYR A 241 -22.78 3.98 7.61
C TYR A 241 -21.42 4.69 7.73
N ALA A 242 -21.01 5.50 6.75
CA ALA A 242 -19.77 6.24 6.79
C ALA A 242 -19.69 7.21 7.99
N ARG A 243 -20.81 7.79 8.41
CA ARG A 243 -20.87 8.63 9.61
C ARG A 243 -20.78 7.82 10.90
N ARG A 244 -21.31 6.60 10.92
CA ARG A 244 -21.31 5.72 12.09
C ARG A 244 -19.98 4.99 12.26
N PHE A 245 -19.36 4.54 11.16
CA PHE A 245 -18.12 3.79 11.13
C PHE A 245 -17.03 4.64 10.46
N LYS A 246 -16.17 5.26 11.25
CA LYS A 246 -15.16 6.24 10.77
C LYS A 246 -14.11 5.64 9.81
N TYR A 247 -14.04 4.33 9.72
CA TYR A 247 -13.17 3.58 8.79
C TYR A 247 -13.87 3.21 7.49
N LEU A 248 -15.12 3.64 7.30
CA LEU A 248 -15.87 3.46 6.06
C LEU A 248 -16.11 4.80 5.38
N ASP A 249 -16.00 4.79 4.07
CA ASP A 249 -16.41 5.86 3.18
C ASP A 249 -17.60 5.41 2.31
N ALA A 250 -18.46 6.34 1.98
CA ALA A 250 -19.52 6.14 0.97
C ALA A 250 -18.91 6.43 -0.41
N ILE A 251 -19.00 5.44 -1.30
CA ILE A 251 -18.55 5.56 -2.69
C ILE A 251 -19.66 5.13 -3.64
N VAL A 252 -19.51 5.47 -4.91
CA VAL A 252 -20.49 5.13 -5.94
C VAL A 252 -19.83 4.38 -7.06
N LEU A 253 -20.41 3.23 -7.45
CA LEU A 253 -20.16 2.61 -8.75
C LEU A 253 -21.06 3.31 -9.75
N PRO A 254 -20.53 4.14 -10.67
CA PRO A 254 -21.38 4.94 -11.54
C PRO A 254 -22.04 4.06 -12.61
N ARG A 255 -23.18 4.51 -13.07
CA ARG A 255 -23.85 3.94 -14.25
C ARG A 255 -22.87 3.86 -15.43
N GLY A 256 -22.82 2.69 -16.09
CA GLY A 256 -21.94 2.48 -17.22
C GLY A 256 -20.47 2.24 -16.86
N ALA A 257 -20.15 2.03 -15.57
CA ALA A 257 -18.79 1.81 -15.11
C ALA A 257 -18.13 0.54 -15.67
N LEU A 258 -18.95 -0.47 -15.99
CA LEU A 258 -18.48 -1.75 -16.53
C LEU A 258 -18.54 -1.77 -18.05
N ASP A 259 -19.68 -1.34 -18.62
CA ASP A 259 -19.89 -1.30 -20.07
C ASP A 259 -20.80 -0.11 -20.45
N LEU A 260 -20.49 0.49 -21.58
CA LEU A 260 -21.27 1.59 -22.14
C LEU A 260 -22.32 1.09 -23.16
N SER A 261 -22.19 -0.15 -23.66
CA SER A 261 -23.12 -0.71 -24.65
C SER A 261 -23.15 -2.26 -24.61
N PRO A 262 -24.11 -2.89 -23.91
CA PRO A 262 -25.21 -2.28 -23.14
C PRO A 262 -24.69 -1.57 -21.88
N VAL A 263 -25.40 -0.54 -21.43
CA VAL A 263 -24.97 0.21 -20.23
C VAL A 263 -25.03 -0.68 -18.98
N SER A 264 -23.89 -0.92 -18.34
CA SER A 264 -23.78 -1.72 -17.12
C SER A 264 -22.86 -1.03 -16.10
N PRO A 265 -23.26 -0.90 -14.82
CA PRO A 265 -24.62 -1.09 -14.30
C PRO A 265 -25.62 -0.08 -14.92
N SER A 266 -26.91 -0.42 -14.92
CA SER A 266 -27.95 0.41 -15.48
C SER A 266 -28.25 1.69 -14.70
N THR A 267 -27.87 1.72 -13.43
CA THR A 267 -28.02 2.83 -12.47
C THR A 267 -26.75 2.97 -11.65
N ASN A 268 -26.59 4.10 -10.96
CA ASN A 268 -25.55 4.22 -9.93
C ASN A 268 -25.84 3.26 -8.78
N ILE A 269 -24.79 2.65 -8.23
CA ILE A 269 -24.86 1.74 -7.08
C ILE A 269 -24.04 2.34 -5.96
N ASN A 270 -24.66 2.60 -4.80
CA ASN A 270 -23.96 3.08 -3.63
C ASN A 270 -23.27 1.91 -2.92
N LEU A 271 -22.02 2.10 -2.59
CA LEU A 271 -21.17 1.11 -1.92
C LEU A 271 -20.57 1.71 -0.66
N LEU A 272 -20.20 0.83 0.27
CA LEU A 272 -19.34 1.14 1.39
C LEU A 272 -17.91 0.77 1.01
N ALA A 273 -16.94 1.60 1.36
CA ALA A 273 -15.54 1.27 1.14
C ALA A 273 -14.73 1.45 2.40
N THR A 274 -13.78 0.57 2.59
CA THR A 274 -12.64 0.76 3.48
C THR A 274 -11.40 1.03 2.67
N THR A 275 -10.26 1.29 3.31
CA THR A 275 -8.97 1.46 2.65
C THR A 275 -8.12 0.19 2.73
N VAL A 276 -7.23 0.01 1.77
CA VAL A 276 -6.06 -0.87 1.92
C VAL A 276 -4.96 -0.05 2.59
N ASP A 277 -4.49 -0.51 3.72
CA ASP A 277 -3.43 0.13 4.50
C ASP A 277 -2.17 -0.73 4.50
N ILE A 278 -1.01 -0.10 4.50
CA ILE A 278 0.26 -0.79 4.73
C ILE A 278 0.66 -0.55 6.18
N LEU A 279 0.86 -1.63 6.91
CA LEU A 279 1.34 -1.62 8.28
C LEU A 279 2.76 -2.16 8.37
N ALA A 280 3.52 -1.57 9.28
CA ALA A 280 4.86 -2.01 9.66
C ALA A 280 5.02 -1.91 11.17
N THR A 281 6.17 -2.32 11.69
CA THR A 281 6.59 -2.02 13.05
C THR A 281 7.70 -0.95 13.03
N ASP A 282 8.00 -0.35 14.19
CA ASP A 282 9.12 0.59 14.33
C ASP A 282 10.49 -0.06 13.99
N GLN A 283 10.55 -1.39 13.92
CA GLN A 283 11.77 -2.12 13.57
C GLN A 283 12.04 -2.16 12.06
N LEU A 284 11.02 -1.89 11.22
CA LEU A 284 11.21 -1.88 9.77
C LEU A 284 12.12 -0.73 9.36
N HIS A 285 13.22 -1.06 8.67
CA HIS A 285 14.24 -0.10 8.26
C HIS A 285 13.62 1.08 7.48
N PRO A 286 13.98 2.36 7.80
CA PRO A 286 13.38 3.55 7.17
C PRO A 286 13.43 3.54 5.64
N ALA A 287 14.55 3.09 5.05
CA ALA A 287 14.68 2.97 3.60
C ALA A 287 13.68 1.97 2.98
N ILE A 288 13.30 0.92 3.70
CA ILE A 288 12.28 -0.04 3.25
C ILE A 288 10.88 0.59 3.37
N GLN A 289 10.62 1.37 4.43
CA GLN A 289 9.37 2.12 4.55
C GLN A 289 9.21 3.10 3.37
N LEU A 290 10.27 3.81 2.98
CA LEU A 290 10.27 4.68 1.79
C LEU A 290 10.03 3.90 0.49
N LEU A 291 10.57 2.69 0.34
CA LEU A 291 10.27 1.86 -0.84
C LEU A 291 8.79 1.48 -0.92
N PHE A 292 8.14 1.17 0.21
CA PHE A 292 6.70 0.92 0.24
C PHE A 292 5.90 2.17 -0.17
N LEU A 293 6.26 3.33 0.35
CA LEU A 293 5.60 4.61 0.05
C LEU A 293 5.78 5.03 -1.41
N ASP A 294 6.97 4.87 -1.96
CA ASP A 294 7.24 5.13 -3.38
C ASP A 294 6.49 4.15 -4.29
N ALA A 295 6.47 2.85 -3.93
CA ALA A 295 5.70 1.86 -4.66
C ALA A 295 4.20 2.16 -4.62
N ALA A 296 3.67 2.61 -3.47
CA ALA A 296 2.27 3.00 -3.30
C ALA A 296 1.91 4.22 -4.16
N ARG A 297 2.76 5.26 -4.19
CA ARG A 297 2.57 6.42 -5.05
C ARG A 297 2.57 6.05 -6.52
N ASN A 298 3.54 5.25 -6.97
CA ASN A 298 3.61 4.78 -8.35
C ASN A 298 2.44 3.88 -8.74
N PHE A 299 1.81 3.21 -7.76
CA PHE A 299 0.61 2.43 -7.97
C PHE A 299 -0.60 3.32 -8.27
N ASP A 300 -0.82 4.39 -7.50
CA ASP A 300 -1.91 5.35 -7.70
C ASP A 300 -1.75 6.13 -9.01
N GLU A 301 -0.55 6.62 -9.31
CA GLU A 301 -0.26 7.35 -10.56
C GLU A 301 -0.59 6.55 -11.83
N LYS A 302 -0.50 5.22 -11.78
CA LYS A 302 -0.86 4.34 -12.90
C LYS A 302 -2.37 4.09 -13.03
N ARG A 303 -3.21 4.68 -12.18
CA ARG A 303 -4.67 4.46 -12.14
C ARG A 303 -5.03 2.97 -12.10
N THR A 304 -4.32 2.22 -11.29
CA THR A 304 -4.46 0.76 -11.24
C THR A 304 -5.72 0.31 -10.51
N THR A 305 -6.38 1.23 -9.77
CA THR A 305 -7.63 0.93 -9.07
C THR A 305 -8.75 1.82 -9.58
N PHE A 306 -9.93 1.24 -9.80
CA PHE A 306 -11.09 1.95 -10.34
C PHE A 306 -11.58 3.10 -9.45
N PHE A 307 -11.52 2.92 -8.13
CA PHE A 307 -11.97 3.91 -7.15
C PHE A 307 -10.88 4.85 -6.67
N SER A 308 -9.68 4.78 -7.27
CA SER A 308 -8.59 5.70 -6.98
C SER A 308 -8.89 7.06 -7.62
N MET A 309 -8.81 8.14 -6.83
CA MET A 309 -8.81 9.49 -7.36
C MET A 309 -7.38 9.93 -7.56
N ASP A 310 -7.05 10.49 -8.71
CA ASP A 310 -5.71 10.97 -9.05
C ASP A 310 -5.09 11.77 -7.90
N GLY A 311 -3.94 11.33 -7.40
CA GLY A 311 -3.16 11.98 -6.36
C GLY A 311 -3.75 11.91 -4.94
N LYS A 312 -4.79 11.09 -4.70
CA LYS A 312 -5.33 10.89 -3.36
C LYS A 312 -4.46 9.95 -2.52
N PHE A 313 -3.88 8.93 -3.13
CA PHE A 313 -3.09 7.91 -2.46
C PHE A 313 -1.59 7.99 -2.84
N PRO A 314 -0.67 7.57 -1.98
CA PRO A 314 -0.91 7.15 -0.60
C PRO A 314 -1.21 8.35 0.32
N THR A 315 -2.02 8.12 1.35
CA THR A 315 -2.39 9.13 2.33
C THR A 315 -2.67 8.48 3.69
N TYR A 316 -2.69 9.27 4.77
CA TYR A 316 -2.99 8.75 6.10
C TYR A 316 -4.48 8.93 6.40
N MET A 317 -5.24 7.83 6.38
CA MET A 317 -6.70 7.83 6.63
C MET A 317 -7.09 7.13 7.92
N ASP A 318 -6.53 5.95 8.22
CA ASP A 318 -6.86 5.22 9.45
C ASP A 318 -6.08 5.75 10.65
N THR A 319 -6.71 6.68 11.38
CA THR A 319 -6.13 7.34 12.55
C THR A 319 -6.06 6.46 13.82
N ARG A 320 -6.55 5.21 13.77
CA ARG A 320 -6.44 4.26 14.88
C ARG A 320 -5.02 3.74 15.06
N ILE A 321 -4.23 3.74 14.00
CA ILE A 321 -2.84 3.27 13.97
C ILE A 321 -1.93 4.49 13.82
N PRO A 322 -0.96 4.72 14.72
CA PRO A 322 -0.04 5.84 14.59
C PRO A 322 0.73 5.79 13.27
N GLU A 323 0.83 6.94 12.63
CA GLU A 323 1.63 7.12 11.42
C GLU A 323 3.13 6.93 11.72
N SER A 324 3.88 6.29 10.81
CA SER A 324 5.34 6.24 10.95
C SER A 324 5.97 7.62 10.70
N GLU A 325 7.12 7.89 11.32
CA GLU A 325 7.85 9.15 11.10
C GLU A 325 8.27 9.32 9.63
N VAL A 326 8.62 8.21 8.98
CA VAL A 326 8.99 8.19 7.55
C VAL A 326 7.77 8.53 6.69
N ALA A 327 6.61 7.93 6.97
CA ALA A 327 5.38 8.21 6.24
C ALA A 327 4.94 9.67 6.43
N ARG A 328 5.01 10.20 7.65
CA ARG A 328 4.67 11.59 7.95
C ARG A 328 5.51 12.57 7.14
N ARG A 329 6.84 12.34 7.06
CA ARG A 329 7.72 13.16 6.23
C ARG A 329 7.39 13.03 4.76
N PHE A 330 7.21 11.80 4.28
CA PHE A 330 6.87 11.53 2.89
C PHE A 330 5.58 12.24 2.44
N PHE A 331 4.52 12.23 3.26
CA PHE A 331 3.25 12.90 2.92
C PHE A 331 3.38 14.43 2.95
N LYS A 332 4.28 14.97 3.76
CA LYS A 332 4.50 16.42 3.87
C LYS A 332 5.46 16.97 2.81
N GLU A 333 6.52 16.25 2.49
CA GLU A 333 7.66 16.73 1.72
C GLU A 333 7.87 15.96 0.40
N GLY A 334 7.20 14.83 0.25
CA GLY A 334 7.38 13.94 -0.91
C GLY A 334 8.57 13.00 -0.76
N THR A 335 9.11 12.55 -1.90
CA THR A 335 10.32 11.72 -1.91
C THR A 335 11.56 12.53 -1.56
N PRO A 336 12.55 11.92 -0.86
CA PRO A 336 13.82 12.57 -0.56
C PRO A 336 14.51 13.15 -1.81
N PHE A 337 15.19 14.29 -1.66
CA PHE A 337 15.85 15.01 -2.77
C PHE A 337 16.80 14.11 -3.59
N LEU A 338 17.50 13.17 -2.95
CA LEU A 338 18.43 12.25 -3.61
C LEU A 338 17.75 11.02 -4.22
N TRP A 339 16.41 10.91 -4.12
CA TRP A 339 15.68 9.78 -4.67
C TRP A 339 15.82 9.72 -6.19
N GLY A 340 16.26 8.55 -6.70
CA GLY A 340 16.54 8.37 -8.13
C GLY A 340 17.94 8.80 -8.59
N TYR A 341 18.69 9.58 -7.81
CA TYR A 341 20.08 9.95 -8.11
C TYR A 341 21.10 9.13 -7.32
N ALA A 342 20.74 8.65 -6.15
CA ALA A 342 21.56 7.81 -5.29
C ALA A 342 20.83 6.48 -4.97
N PRO A 343 21.55 5.44 -4.51
CA PRO A 343 20.90 4.25 -3.96
C PRO A 343 19.87 4.64 -2.89
N TYR A 344 18.70 3.97 -2.89
CA TYR A 344 17.56 4.30 -2.04
C TYR A 344 17.90 4.43 -0.54
N TRP A 345 18.83 3.60 -0.05
CA TRP A 345 19.27 3.65 1.35
C TRP A 345 20.14 4.88 1.66
N ILE A 346 20.90 5.38 0.70
CA ILE A 346 21.64 6.65 0.84
C ILE A 346 20.67 7.81 0.85
N ALA A 347 19.69 7.82 -0.06
CA ALA A 347 18.66 8.86 -0.09
C ALA A 347 17.87 8.92 1.22
N SER A 348 17.53 7.76 1.80
CA SER A 348 16.88 7.67 3.11
C SER A 348 17.75 8.22 4.25
N LEU A 349 19.04 7.94 4.26
CA LEU A 349 19.98 8.47 5.27
C LEU A 349 20.05 9.99 5.25
N PHE A 350 20.10 10.59 4.08
CA PHE A 350 20.12 12.06 3.95
C PHE A 350 18.83 12.70 4.44
N ASP A 351 17.68 12.07 4.21
CA ASP A 351 16.37 12.56 4.64
C ASP A 351 16.19 12.58 6.17
N GLU A 352 16.95 11.76 6.89
CA GLU A 352 16.89 11.73 8.35
C GLU A 352 17.83 12.77 9.02
N ILE A 353 18.82 13.27 8.29
CA ILE A 353 19.84 14.20 8.82
C ILE A 353 19.41 15.65 8.57
N TRP A 354 18.57 15.92 7.60
CA TRP A 354 18.08 17.25 7.21
C TRP A 354 16.58 17.42 7.51
#